data_e0ecb6982a213af140df46258b08d6a8
#
_entry.id   e0ecb6982a213af140df46258b08d6a8
#
_cell.length_a   1.000
_cell.length_b   1.000
_cell.length_c   1.000
_cell.angle_alpha   90.00
_cell.angle_beta   90.00
_cell.angle_gamma   90.00
#
_symmetry.space_group_name_H-M   'P 1'
#
loop_
_entity.id
_entity.type
_entity.pdbx_description
1 polymer ?
#
loop_
_entity_poly.entity_id
_entity_poly.type
_entity_poly.pdbx_seq_one_letter_code
_entity_poly.pdbx_strand_id
1 'polypeptide(L)'
;MSRKITAKKGLEIECKGWEQEAALRMLYNNLDPEVAERPGDLVVYGGIGKAARNWESFEAIENTLRNLEKDETMLIQSGKPVAVFRTHEEAPRVLLSNSVLVPKWANWEHFNELDRKGLMMYGQMTAGSWIYIGSQGIVQGTYETFAELANQNYGGSLKGTVTLTAGLGGMGGAQPLAVTMNDGVAICVEVDETRIQKRLDTKYLDTKTDSLEEAMKLAEEAREKGEALSIGLLGNAAAIHHEILKSGFKIDIVTDQTSAHDPLNGYVPEGYSLEEAARLRESDAREYVKLSSASMAKHVEAMLEFQQSGSVVFDYGNNIRQVAFDDGVDNAFDFPGFVPAYIRPLFCEGKGPFRFAALSGDPKDIEVADRKMRELFPDNEKLLRWLDMAQEKIAFQGLPSRIAWLGYGERARMGLALNELVANGEISAPVVIGRDHLDSGSVASPNRETESMKDGSDAVGDWAILNALVNTAAGGSWISVHHGGGVGMGYSLHAGMVVVADGTENAKRRLERVLTSDPGMGVVRHADAGYDTAIETAKEKGVNIPMLKENG
;
A
#
# COMPACT_ATOMS: atom_id res chain seq x y z
N MET A 1 1.19 -22.39 21.86
CA MET A 1 1.90 -21.09 21.86
C MET A 1 2.15 -20.72 20.41
N SER A 2 1.66 -19.59 19.93
CA SER A 2 1.96 -19.13 18.57
C SER A 2 3.45 -18.84 18.45
N ARG A 3 4.10 -19.32 17.41
CA ARG A 3 5.50 -19.06 17.08
C ARG A 3 5.64 -17.54 16.85
N LYS A 4 6.48 -16.86 17.64
CA LYS A 4 6.85 -15.47 17.36
C LYS A 4 7.84 -15.47 16.18
N ILE A 5 7.47 -14.80 15.09
CA ILE A 5 8.29 -14.68 13.89
C ILE A 5 8.86 -13.26 13.84
N THR A 6 10.17 -13.16 13.66
CA THR A 6 10.89 -11.90 13.43
C THR A 6 12.00 -12.13 12.42
N ALA A 7 12.27 -11.14 11.57
CA ALA A 7 13.35 -11.24 10.60
C ALA A 7 14.71 -11.31 11.31
N LYS A 8 15.59 -12.21 10.83
CA LYS A 8 17.01 -12.21 11.22
C LYS A 8 17.68 -10.92 10.77
N LYS A 9 18.58 -10.41 11.55
CA LYS A 9 19.31 -9.15 11.32
C LYS A 9 20.82 -9.43 11.16
N GLY A 10 21.52 -8.57 10.41
CA GLY A 10 22.98 -8.68 10.24
C GLY A 10 23.42 -9.56 9.07
N LEU A 11 24.70 -9.94 9.04
CA LEU A 11 25.35 -10.58 7.90
C LEU A 11 25.25 -12.12 7.85
N GLU A 12 24.84 -12.76 8.94
CA GLU A 12 24.68 -14.21 8.93
C GLU A 12 23.45 -14.65 8.15
N ILE A 13 23.63 -15.51 7.15
CA ILE A 13 22.57 -16.04 6.32
C ILE A 13 22.22 -17.49 6.68
N GLU A 14 20.97 -17.88 6.48
CA GLU A 14 20.46 -19.25 6.62
C GLU A 14 20.24 -19.93 5.26
N CYS A 15 20.20 -19.15 4.20
CA CYS A 15 19.99 -19.58 2.83
C CYS A 15 21.34 -19.68 2.07
N LYS A 16 21.30 -20.23 0.85
CA LYS A 16 22.50 -20.40 0.01
C LYS A 16 22.95 -19.12 -0.69
N GLY A 17 22.17 -18.03 -0.61
CA GLY A 17 22.51 -16.74 -1.20
C GLY A 17 21.63 -15.63 -0.66
N TRP A 18 22.05 -14.38 -0.91
CA TRP A 18 21.35 -13.21 -0.40
C TRP A 18 19.97 -12.97 -0.98
N GLU A 19 19.69 -13.40 -2.21
CA GLU A 19 18.36 -13.25 -2.78
C GLU A 19 17.33 -14.14 -2.07
N GLN A 20 17.69 -15.39 -1.79
CA GLN A 20 16.88 -16.34 -1.04
C GLN A 20 16.72 -15.87 0.41
N GLU A 21 17.81 -15.42 1.03
CA GLU A 21 17.82 -14.87 2.39
C GLU A 21 16.95 -13.63 2.50
N ALA A 22 17.03 -12.73 1.53
CA ALA A 22 16.21 -11.53 1.46
C ALA A 22 14.72 -11.88 1.42
N ALA A 23 14.33 -12.83 0.56
CA ALA A 23 12.95 -13.31 0.49
C ALA A 23 12.48 -13.92 1.82
N LEU A 24 13.32 -14.71 2.48
CA LEU A 24 13.03 -15.31 3.79
C LEU A 24 12.86 -14.24 4.88
N ARG A 25 13.78 -13.26 4.95
CA ARG A 25 13.70 -12.17 5.94
C ARG A 25 12.48 -11.29 5.70
N MET A 26 12.14 -11.02 4.46
CA MET A 26 10.95 -10.23 4.14
C MET A 26 9.64 -10.99 4.43
N LEU A 27 9.60 -12.30 4.20
CA LEU A 27 8.48 -13.16 4.64
C LEU A 27 8.31 -13.08 6.17
N TYR A 28 9.41 -13.14 6.92
CA TYR A 28 9.39 -13.02 8.38
C TYR A 28 9.01 -11.60 8.84
N ASN A 29 9.53 -10.57 8.16
CA ASN A 29 9.18 -9.18 8.47
C ASN A 29 7.69 -8.90 8.27
N ASN A 30 7.07 -9.51 7.24
CA ASN A 30 5.62 -9.43 7.04
C ASN A 30 4.80 -9.96 8.23
N LEU A 31 5.36 -10.91 8.98
CA LEU A 31 4.70 -11.57 10.11
C LEU A 31 5.26 -11.13 11.46
N ASP A 32 6.17 -10.16 11.48
CA ASP A 32 6.63 -9.53 12.71
C ASP A 32 5.44 -8.92 13.46
N PRO A 33 5.31 -9.12 14.78
CA PRO A 33 4.21 -8.55 15.57
C PRO A 33 4.10 -7.02 15.50
N GLU A 34 5.19 -6.32 15.21
CA GLU A 34 5.18 -4.87 14.99
C GLU A 34 4.54 -4.50 13.63
N VAL A 35 4.58 -5.40 12.65
CA VAL A 35 4.14 -5.20 11.28
C VAL A 35 2.76 -5.78 11.04
N ALA A 36 2.56 -7.06 11.33
CA ALA A 36 1.32 -7.80 11.03
C ALA A 36 0.15 -7.47 11.96
N GLU A 37 -1.05 -7.61 11.44
CA GLU A 37 -2.29 -7.48 12.23
C GLU A 37 -2.54 -8.74 13.07
N ARG A 38 -2.46 -9.93 12.48
CA ARG A 38 -2.67 -11.23 13.16
C ARG A 38 -1.65 -12.26 12.69
N PRO A 39 -0.39 -12.18 13.16
CA PRO A 39 0.67 -13.07 12.69
C PRO A 39 0.39 -14.55 13.00
N GLY A 40 -0.35 -14.87 14.06
CA GLY A 40 -0.78 -16.22 14.39
C GLY A 40 -1.65 -16.90 13.32
N ASP A 41 -2.40 -16.10 12.55
CA ASP A 41 -3.25 -16.54 11.43
C ASP A 41 -2.58 -16.33 10.07
N LEU A 42 -1.29 -15.95 10.05
CA LEU A 42 -0.53 -15.54 8.86
C LEU A 42 -1.10 -14.29 8.17
N VAL A 43 -1.97 -13.53 8.83
CA VAL A 43 -2.61 -12.33 8.30
C VAL A 43 -1.72 -11.11 8.56
N VAL A 44 -1.36 -10.45 7.47
CA VAL A 44 -0.47 -9.29 7.48
C VAL A 44 -1.28 -8.00 7.64
N TYR A 45 -2.27 -7.75 6.76
CA TYR A 45 -3.16 -6.60 6.84
C TYR A 45 -4.45 -6.80 6.03
N GLY A 46 -5.37 -5.83 6.12
CA GLY A 46 -6.58 -5.78 5.30
C GLY A 46 -7.61 -6.87 5.58
N GLY A 47 -7.70 -7.32 6.82
CA GLY A 47 -8.66 -8.32 7.28
C GLY A 47 -8.21 -9.76 7.03
N ILE A 48 -7.96 -10.16 5.80
CA ILE A 48 -7.59 -11.54 5.42
C ILE A 48 -6.35 -11.64 4.53
N GLY A 49 -5.63 -10.55 4.29
CA GLY A 49 -4.41 -10.54 3.47
C GLY A 49 -3.28 -11.35 4.09
N LYS A 50 -2.94 -12.51 3.53
CA LYS A 50 -1.98 -13.47 4.10
C LYS A 50 -0.63 -13.47 3.38
N ALA A 51 0.42 -13.82 4.14
CA ALA A 51 1.77 -14.04 3.62
C ALA A 51 1.99 -15.47 3.08
N ALA A 52 1.26 -16.45 3.60
CA ALA A 52 1.27 -17.84 3.17
C ALA A 52 -0.12 -18.46 3.37
N ARG A 53 -0.45 -19.52 2.63
CA ARG A 53 -1.78 -20.15 2.64
C ARG A 53 -2.17 -20.68 4.02
N ASN A 54 -1.26 -21.42 4.63
CA ASN A 54 -1.36 -22.01 5.95
C ASN A 54 0.04 -22.25 6.52
N TRP A 55 0.14 -22.71 7.76
CA TRP A 55 1.43 -22.99 8.41
C TRP A 55 2.25 -24.06 7.72
N GLU A 56 1.64 -25.11 7.18
CA GLU A 56 2.33 -26.14 6.41
C GLU A 56 2.99 -25.55 5.16
N SER A 57 2.27 -24.69 4.43
CA SER A 57 2.82 -23.98 3.27
C SER A 57 3.90 -22.98 3.68
N PHE A 58 3.76 -22.30 4.80
CA PHE A 58 4.76 -21.41 5.34
C PHE A 58 6.08 -22.14 5.63
N GLU A 59 6.02 -23.26 6.35
CA GLU A 59 7.19 -24.10 6.66
C GLU A 59 7.83 -24.67 5.38
N ALA A 60 7.02 -25.05 4.41
CA ALA A 60 7.53 -25.52 3.12
C ALA A 60 8.24 -24.40 2.34
N ILE A 61 7.73 -23.15 2.38
CA ILE A 61 8.41 -21.98 1.80
C ILE A 61 9.75 -21.73 2.49
N GLU A 62 9.77 -21.70 3.83
CA GLU A 62 11.01 -21.55 4.61
C GLU A 62 12.07 -22.58 4.22
N ASN A 63 11.69 -23.86 4.23
CA ASN A 63 12.60 -24.95 3.92
C ASN A 63 13.10 -24.89 2.46
N THR A 64 12.23 -24.51 1.53
CA THR A 64 12.61 -24.35 0.12
C THR A 64 13.59 -23.20 -0.04
N LEU A 65 13.34 -22.01 0.54
CA LEU A 65 14.25 -20.86 0.44
C LEU A 65 15.64 -21.16 1.01
N ARG A 66 15.74 -21.91 2.11
CA ARG A 66 17.04 -22.32 2.69
C ARG A 66 17.84 -23.24 1.78
N ASN A 67 17.17 -24.01 0.93
CA ASN A 67 17.79 -25.01 0.06
C ASN A 67 17.87 -24.62 -1.41
N LEU A 68 17.21 -23.54 -1.81
CA LEU A 68 17.12 -23.08 -3.20
C LEU A 68 18.49 -22.68 -3.73
N GLU A 69 18.86 -23.22 -4.89
CA GLU A 69 20.11 -22.88 -5.57
C GLU A 69 19.99 -21.51 -6.28
N LYS A 70 21.16 -20.94 -6.63
CA LYS A 70 21.22 -19.62 -7.29
C LYS A 70 20.62 -19.59 -8.70
N ASP A 71 20.47 -20.75 -9.34
CA ASP A 71 19.89 -20.93 -10.68
C ASP A 71 18.52 -21.63 -10.65
N GLU A 72 17.87 -21.69 -9.49
CA GLU A 72 16.55 -22.27 -9.31
C GLU A 72 15.50 -21.19 -8.99
N THR A 73 14.26 -21.46 -9.41
CA THR A 73 13.09 -20.63 -9.17
C THR A 73 12.00 -21.43 -8.48
N MET A 74 11.55 -20.97 -7.32
CA MET A 74 10.37 -21.52 -6.63
C MET A 74 9.09 -20.88 -7.18
N LEU A 75 8.09 -21.70 -7.47
CA LEU A 75 6.75 -21.26 -7.87
C LEU A 75 5.78 -21.35 -6.71
N ILE A 76 5.01 -20.27 -6.49
CA ILE A 76 4.01 -20.19 -5.43
C ILE A 76 2.64 -19.87 -6.02
N GLN A 77 1.67 -20.73 -5.75
CA GLN A 77 0.28 -20.56 -6.13
C GLN A 77 -0.56 -20.26 -4.88
N SER A 78 -1.08 -19.06 -4.77
CA SER A 78 -1.89 -18.59 -3.64
C SER A 78 -1.33 -19.05 -2.30
N GLY A 79 -0.08 -18.64 -2.02
CA GLY A 79 0.64 -18.88 -0.79
C GLY A 79 1.11 -20.32 -0.54
N LYS A 80 1.01 -21.23 -1.53
CA LYS A 80 1.50 -22.60 -1.47
C LYS A 80 2.67 -22.78 -2.44
N PRO A 81 3.86 -23.25 -2.00
CA PRO A 81 4.93 -23.62 -2.92
C PRO A 81 4.53 -24.89 -3.68
N VAL A 82 4.57 -24.82 -5.00
CA VAL A 82 4.07 -25.91 -5.87
C VAL A 82 5.15 -26.58 -6.71
N ALA A 83 6.26 -25.88 -6.98
CA ALA A 83 7.38 -26.44 -7.73
C ALA A 83 8.67 -25.63 -7.52
N VAL A 84 9.80 -26.27 -7.80
CA VAL A 84 11.10 -25.63 -8.01
C VAL A 84 11.60 -26.08 -9.37
N PHE A 85 11.98 -25.12 -10.21
CA PHE A 85 12.57 -25.41 -11.51
C PHE A 85 13.94 -24.78 -11.64
N ARG A 86 14.85 -25.45 -12.35
CA ARG A 86 16.09 -24.85 -12.77
C ARG A 86 15.81 -23.83 -13.88
N THR A 87 16.32 -22.63 -13.68
CA THR A 87 16.20 -21.51 -14.61
C THR A 87 17.60 -20.99 -14.97
N HIS A 88 18.01 -19.84 -14.45
CA HIS A 88 19.35 -19.29 -14.57
C HIS A 88 19.63 -18.27 -13.45
N GLU A 89 20.88 -17.87 -13.25
CA GLU A 89 21.31 -17.05 -12.13
C GLU A 89 20.66 -15.66 -12.08
N GLU A 90 20.30 -15.07 -13.21
CA GLU A 90 19.62 -13.77 -13.27
C GLU A 90 18.08 -13.88 -13.29
N ALA A 91 17.51 -15.09 -13.26
CA ALA A 91 16.07 -15.28 -13.14
C ALA A 91 15.57 -14.96 -11.71
N PRO A 92 14.29 -14.64 -11.53
CA PRO A 92 13.70 -14.52 -10.20
C PRO A 92 13.88 -15.80 -9.38
N ARG A 93 14.20 -15.63 -8.09
CA ARG A 93 14.25 -16.78 -7.15
C ARG A 93 12.86 -17.26 -6.79
N VAL A 94 11.85 -16.37 -6.84
CA VAL A 94 10.47 -16.73 -6.54
C VAL A 94 9.53 -16.06 -7.54
N LEU A 95 8.57 -16.83 -8.05
CA LEU A 95 7.44 -16.34 -8.83
C LEU A 95 6.14 -16.70 -8.10
N LEU A 96 5.31 -15.69 -7.86
CA LEU A 96 4.07 -15.82 -7.10
C LEU A 96 2.86 -15.45 -7.97
N SER A 97 1.79 -16.22 -7.84
CA SER A 97 0.48 -15.86 -8.34
C SER A 97 -0.53 -16.03 -7.22
N ASN A 98 -1.20 -14.95 -6.84
CA ASN A 98 -2.08 -14.94 -5.67
C ASN A 98 -3.50 -14.51 -6.03
N SER A 99 -4.50 -15.27 -5.61
CA SER A 99 -5.93 -14.96 -5.70
C SER A 99 -6.45 -14.79 -7.13
N VAL A 100 -5.69 -15.17 -8.15
CA VAL A 100 -6.09 -14.96 -9.55
C VAL A 100 -7.16 -15.96 -9.94
N LEU A 101 -8.35 -15.45 -10.28
CA LEU A 101 -9.47 -16.21 -10.81
C LEU A 101 -9.73 -15.82 -12.26
N VAL A 102 -10.28 -16.74 -13.03
CA VAL A 102 -10.80 -16.44 -14.38
C VAL A 102 -11.92 -15.39 -14.23
N PRO A 103 -11.96 -14.32 -15.04
CA PRO A 103 -12.78 -13.13 -14.76
C PRO A 103 -14.26 -13.42 -14.43
N LYS A 104 -14.91 -14.34 -15.15
CA LYS A 104 -16.33 -14.68 -14.89
C LYS A 104 -16.56 -15.27 -13.49
N TRP A 105 -15.56 -15.88 -12.89
CA TRP A 105 -15.62 -16.49 -11.55
C TRP A 105 -14.95 -15.62 -10.47
N ALA A 106 -14.47 -14.44 -10.84
CA ALA A 106 -13.77 -13.53 -9.93
C ALA A 106 -14.78 -12.74 -9.09
N ASN A 107 -15.31 -13.38 -8.07
CA ASN A 107 -16.21 -12.79 -7.08
C ASN A 107 -15.94 -13.40 -5.68
N TRP A 108 -16.39 -12.72 -4.65
CA TRP A 108 -16.19 -13.14 -3.27
C TRP A 108 -16.82 -14.48 -2.92
N GLU A 109 -17.99 -14.80 -3.47
CA GLU A 109 -18.70 -16.07 -3.17
C GLU A 109 -17.84 -17.26 -3.60
N HIS A 110 -17.38 -17.24 -4.85
CA HIS A 110 -16.54 -18.30 -5.39
C HIS A 110 -15.15 -18.35 -4.75
N PHE A 111 -14.54 -17.18 -4.51
CA PHE A 111 -13.28 -17.11 -3.79
C PHE A 111 -13.38 -17.74 -2.41
N ASN A 112 -14.39 -17.39 -1.62
CA ASN A 112 -14.60 -17.91 -0.27
C ASN A 112 -14.87 -19.43 -0.27
N GLU A 113 -15.53 -19.95 -1.31
CA GLU A 113 -15.69 -21.40 -1.47
C GLU A 113 -14.33 -22.10 -1.66
N LEU A 114 -13.47 -21.54 -2.52
CA LEU A 114 -12.14 -22.10 -2.80
C LEU A 114 -11.19 -21.96 -1.61
N ASP A 115 -11.24 -20.85 -0.88
CA ASP A 115 -10.44 -20.62 0.32
C ASP A 115 -10.81 -21.65 1.42
N ARG A 116 -12.10 -21.88 1.66
CA ARG A 116 -12.57 -22.92 2.60
C ARG A 116 -12.13 -24.34 2.21
N LYS A 117 -11.98 -24.61 0.92
CA LYS A 117 -11.42 -25.87 0.41
C LYS A 117 -9.90 -25.96 0.47
N GLY A 118 -9.22 -24.90 0.93
CA GLY A 118 -7.77 -24.82 1.00
C GLY A 118 -7.08 -24.72 -0.37
N LEU A 119 -7.80 -24.25 -1.41
CA LEU A 119 -7.30 -24.14 -2.78
C LEU A 119 -6.74 -22.77 -3.11
N MET A 120 -7.13 -21.75 -2.35
CA MET A 120 -6.71 -20.35 -2.53
C MET A 120 -6.34 -19.69 -1.21
N MET A 121 -5.78 -18.52 -1.31
CA MET A 121 -5.46 -17.61 -0.23
C MET A 121 -5.62 -16.17 -0.76
N TYR A 122 -6.16 -15.25 0.05
CA TYR A 122 -6.15 -13.84 -0.30
C TYR A 122 -4.75 -13.26 -0.04
N GLY A 123 -3.90 -13.35 -1.04
CA GLY A 123 -2.55 -12.79 -1.03
C GLY A 123 -2.58 -11.31 -1.40
N GLN A 124 -3.19 -10.49 -0.55
CA GLN A 124 -3.39 -9.07 -0.80
C GLN A 124 -2.07 -8.34 -1.02
N MET A 125 -1.86 -7.86 -2.24
CA MET A 125 -0.74 -6.97 -2.62
C MET A 125 0.60 -7.32 -1.94
N THR A 126 1.18 -6.37 -1.24
CA THR A 126 2.47 -6.49 -0.55
C THR A 126 2.51 -7.52 0.59
N ALA A 127 1.35 -7.93 1.12
CA ALA A 127 1.25 -9.05 2.06
C ALA A 127 1.61 -10.38 1.38
N GLY A 128 1.00 -10.66 0.23
CA GLY A 128 1.21 -11.91 -0.51
C GLY A 128 2.54 -11.96 -1.27
N SER A 129 3.21 -10.84 -1.49
CA SER A 129 4.52 -10.74 -2.16
C SER A 129 5.67 -10.40 -1.22
N TRP A 130 5.43 -10.39 0.08
CA TRP A 130 6.45 -10.21 1.12
C TRP A 130 7.26 -8.91 1.00
N ILE A 131 6.61 -7.82 0.68
CA ILE A 131 7.22 -6.49 0.59
C ILE A 131 6.46 -5.44 1.43
N TYR A 132 5.48 -5.88 2.23
CA TYR A 132 4.86 -5.02 3.23
C TYR A 132 5.83 -4.77 4.38
N ILE A 133 6.00 -3.52 4.75
CA ILE A 133 6.96 -3.07 5.75
C ILE A 133 6.29 -2.32 6.90
N GLY A 134 5.01 -2.56 7.10
CA GLY A 134 4.22 -1.84 8.10
C GLY A 134 3.69 -0.49 7.57
N SER A 135 3.05 0.27 8.46
CA SER A 135 2.49 1.59 8.12
C SER A 135 3.55 2.60 7.67
N GLN A 136 4.83 2.39 8.03
CA GLN A 136 5.95 3.19 7.52
C GLN A 136 6.07 3.17 5.99
N GLY A 137 5.58 2.11 5.31
CA GLY A 137 5.57 2.00 3.85
C GLY A 137 4.40 2.69 3.16
N ILE A 138 3.45 3.22 3.91
CA ILE A 138 2.21 3.83 3.39
C ILE A 138 2.22 5.35 3.60
N VAL A 139 2.92 5.83 4.61
CA VAL A 139 2.85 7.23 5.07
C VAL A 139 3.15 8.23 3.96
N GLN A 140 4.16 7.99 3.12
CA GLN A 140 4.50 8.97 2.07
C GLN A 140 3.39 9.13 1.03
N GLY A 141 2.81 8.03 0.53
CA GLY A 141 1.71 8.13 -0.44
C GLY A 141 0.52 8.90 0.12
N THR A 142 0.21 8.67 1.39
CA THR A 142 -0.84 9.40 2.11
C THR A 142 -0.44 10.87 2.33
N TYR A 143 0.80 11.11 2.73
CA TYR A 143 1.35 12.46 2.87
C TYR A 143 1.28 13.25 1.56
N GLU A 144 1.75 12.67 0.45
CA GLU A 144 1.72 13.31 -0.87
C GLU A 144 0.29 13.63 -1.34
N THR A 145 -0.67 12.74 -1.04
CA THR A 145 -2.09 12.96 -1.33
C THR A 145 -2.61 14.20 -0.58
N PHE A 146 -2.36 14.28 0.72
CA PHE A 146 -2.79 15.43 1.52
C PHE A 146 -2.01 16.70 1.19
N ALA A 147 -0.72 16.60 0.83
CA ALA A 147 0.08 17.74 0.40
C ALA A 147 -0.46 18.33 -0.91
N GLU A 148 -0.81 17.48 -1.88
CA GLU A 148 -1.39 17.95 -3.13
C GLU A 148 -2.80 18.50 -2.95
N LEU A 149 -3.61 17.86 -2.10
CA LEU A 149 -4.91 18.41 -1.70
C LEU A 149 -4.76 19.80 -1.06
N ALA A 150 -3.77 19.97 -0.17
CA ALA A 150 -3.48 21.26 0.46
C ALA A 150 -3.05 22.32 -0.57
N ASN A 151 -2.24 21.94 -1.55
CA ASN A 151 -1.82 22.83 -2.63
C ASN A 151 -3.01 23.32 -3.46
N GLN A 152 -3.92 22.42 -3.81
CA GLN A 152 -5.09 22.76 -4.64
C GLN A 152 -6.14 23.58 -3.91
N ASN A 153 -6.35 23.35 -2.60
CA ASN A 153 -7.51 23.89 -1.89
C ASN A 153 -7.19 24.85 -0.74
N TYR A 154 -5.95 24.76 -0.16
CA TYR A 154 -5.62 25.45 1.10
C TYR A 154 -4.28 26.21 1.06
N GLY A 155 -3.77 26.53 -0.12
CA GLY A 155 -2.54 27.32 -0.27
C GLY A 155 -1.26 26.62 0.21
N GLY A 156 -1.25 25.29 0.22
CA GLY A 156 -0.06 24.45 0.47
C GLY A 156 0.11 23.93 1.91
N SER A 157 -0.83 24.19 2.82
CA SER A 157 -0.84 23.68 4.19
C SER A 157 -2.25 23.36 4.65
N LEU A 158 -2.41 22.31 5.47
CA LEU A 158 -3.70 21.98 6.12
C LEU A 158 -3.88 22.70 7.47
N LYS A 159 -3.03 23.68 7.77
CA LYS A 159 -3.13 24.47 9.01
C LYS A 159 -4.50 25.11 9.16
N GLY A 160 -5.15 24.88 10.30
CA GLY A 160 -6.48 25.39 10.57
C GLY A 160 -7.62 24.63 9.90
N THR A 161 -7.35 23.42 9.35
CA THR A 161 -8.40 22.52 8.81
C THR A 161 -8.58 21.30 9.69
N VAL A 162 -9.78 20.70 9.64
CA VAL A 162 -10.10 19.42 10.28
C VAL A 162 -10.43 18.40 9.20
N THR A 163 -9.68 17.29 9.20
CA THR A 163 -9.90 16.11 8.38
C THR A 163 -10.65 15.05 9.18
N LEU A 164 -11.75 14.53 8.65
CA LEU A 164 -12.47 13.37 9.17
C LEU A 164 -12.15 12.15 8.30
N THR A 165 -11.74 11.07 8.94
CA THR A 165 -11.48 9.80 8.25
C THR A 165 -11.81 8.62 9.15
N ALA A 166 -11.81 7.41 8.60
CA ALA A 166 -12.01 6.18 9.36
C ALA A 166 -11.03 5.08 8.96
N GLY A 167 -10.82 4.16 9.90
CA GLY A 167 -9.91 3.03 9.76
C GLY A 167 -8.49 3.33 10.22
N LEU A 168 -8.02 2.62 11.24
CA LEU A 168 -6.66 2.67 11.78
C LEU A 168 -5.92 1.32 11.67
N GLY A 169 -6.34 0.49 10.72
CA GLY A 169 -5.64 -0.75 10.34
C GLY A 169 -4.27 -0.49 9.71
N GLY A 170 -3.71 -1.51 9.04
CA GLY A 170 -2.36 -1.44 8.45
C GLY A 170 -2.18 -0.26 7.49
N MET A 171 -3.16 -0.05 6.61
CA MET A 171 -3.17 1.05 5.62
C MET A 171 -3.67 2.37 6.24
N GLY A 172 -4.86 2.35 6.83
CA GLY A 172 -5.51 3.55 7.42
C GLY A 172 -4.73 4.17 8.57
N GLY A 173 -3.92 3.37 9.27
CA GLY A 173 -3.07 3.85 10.36
C GLY A 173 -2.01 4.87 9.96
N ALA A 174 -1.76 5.08 8.67
CA ALA A 174 -0.87 6.13 8.17
C ALA A 174 -1.54 7.52 8.12
N GLN A 175 -2.86 7.59 8.06
CA GLN A 175 -3.59 8.85 7.83
C GLN A 175 -3.39 9.89 8.92
N PRO A 176 -3.50 9.57 10.23
CA PRO A 176 -3.33 10.58 11.27
C PRO A 176 -1.98 11.29 11.16
N LEU A 177 -0.89 10.53 11.01
CA LEU A 177 0.45 11.11 10.86
C LEU A 177 0.58 11.92 9.56
N ALA A 178 0.05 11.45 8.45
CA ALA A 178 0.12 12.15 7.17
C ALA A 178 -0.61 13.51 7.20
N VAL A 179 -1.75 13.59 7.88
CA VAL A 179 -2.48 14.85 8.08
C VAL A 179 -1.69 15.81 8.96
N THR A 180 -1.14 15.34 10.09
CA THR A 180 -0.35 16.20 11.00
C THR A 180 0.98 16.62 10.40
N MET A 181 1.60 15.81 9.54
CA MET A 181 2.79 16.20 8.76
C MET A 181 2.48 17.31 7.72
N ASN A 182 1.22 17.52 7.38
CA ASN A 182 0.74 18.63 6.55
C ASN A 182 0.13 19.75 7.40
N ASP A 183 0.41 19.81 8.70
CA ASP A 183 -0.02 20.82 9.67
C ASP A 183 -1.53 20.79 10.00
N GLY A 184 -2.26 19.74 9.61
CA GLY A 184 -3.70 19.61 9.81
C GLY A 184 -4.11 18.96 11.12
N VAL A 185 -5.42 19.05 11.43
CA VAL A 185 -6.06 18.29 12.51
C VAL A 185 -6.79 17.09 11.91
N ALA A 186 -6.70 15.91 12.53
CA ALA A 186 -7.40 14.71 12.09
C ALA A 186 -8.28 14.13 13.20
N ILE A 187 -9.52 13.78 12.87
CA ILE A 187 -10.40 12.90 13.65
C ILE A 187 -10.44 11.56 12.90
N CYS A 188 -9.92 10.51 13.51
CA CYS A 188 -9.81 9.18 12.92
C CYS A 188 -10.71 8.20 13.67
N VAL A 189 -11.81 7.79 13.05
CA VAL A 189 -12.80 6.89 13.66
C VAL A 189 -12.34 5.45 13.49
N GLU A 190 -12.35 4.66 14.57
CA GLU A 190 -11.97 3.23 14.55
C GLU A 190 -12.84 2.45 15.54
N VAL A 191 -13.34 1.29 15.11
CA VAL A 191 -14.20 0.42 15.95
C VAL A 191 -13.40 -0.46 16.92
N ASP A 192 -12.10 -0.61 16.69
CA ASP A 192 -11.21 -1.50 17.46
C ASP A 192 -10.21 -0.67 18.27
N GLU A 193 -10.42 -0.62 19.59
CA GLU A 193 -9.53 0.10 20.50
C GLU A 193 -8.06 -0.38 20.42
N THR A 194 -7.84 -1.65 20.10
CA THR A 194 -6.48 -2.19 20.00
C THR A 194 -5.71 -1.59 18.83
N ARG A 195 -6.39 -1.27 17.73
CA ARG A 195 -5.82 -0.56 16.59
C ARG A 195 -5.49 0.88 16.96
N ILE A 196 -6.38 1.58 17.65
CA ILE A 196 -6.11 2.93 18.17
C ILE A 196 -4.87 2.91 19.06
N GLN A 197 -4.81 1.97 20.02
CA GLN A 197 -3.67 1.85 20.93
C GLN A 197 -2.36 1.56 20.18
N LYS A 198 -2.38 0.67 19.17
CA LYS A 198 -1.20 0.41 18.32
C LYS A 198 -0.69 1.67 17.64
N ARG A 199 -1.56 2.59 17.21
CA ARG A 199 -1.13 3.85 16.56
C ARG A 199 -0.55 4.85 17.56
N LEU A 200 -1.05 4.89 18.78
CA LEU A 200 -0.44 5.66 19.87
C LEU A 200 0.96 5.12 20.21
N ASP A 201 1.09 3.81 20.39
CA ASP A 201 2.35 3.18 20.76
C ASP A 201 3.44 3.37 19.67
N THR A 202 3.03 3.37 18.40
CA THR A 202 3.92 3.58 17.26
C THR A 202 4.07 5.05 16.85
N LYS A 203 3.46 5.99 17.58
CA LYS A 203 3.51 7.45 17.36
C LYS A 203 2.95 7.91 16.01
N TYR A 204 1.97 7.19 15.49
CA TYR A 204 1.21 7.60 14.30
C TYR A 204 -0.04 8.40 14.66
N LEU A 205 -0.46 8.34 15.91
CA LEU A 205 -1.62 9.02 16.48
C LEU A 205 -1.19 9.74 17.77
N ASP A 206 -1.70 10.96 18.00
CA ASP A 206 -1.28 11.77 19.13
C ASP A 206 -2.12 11.50 20.40
N THR A 207 -3.44 11.35 20.25
CA THR A 207 -4.36 11.14 21.38
C THR A 207 -5.56 10.29 21.00
N LYS A 208 -6.35 9.86 22.00
CA LYS A 208 -7.59 9.09 21.79
C LYS A 208 -8.69 9.55 22.74
N THR A 209 -9.93 9.32 22.33
CA THR A 209 -11.14 9.46 23.15
C THR A 209 -12.24 8.50 22.68
N ASP A 210 -13.20 8.19 23.55
CA ASP A 210 -14.46 7.49 23.24
C ASP A 210 -15.67 8.46 23.17
N SER A 211 -15.44 9.75 23.42
CA SER A 211 -16.45 10.81 23.38
C SER A 211 -16.35 11.63 22.11
N LEU A 212 -17.42 11.63 21.30
CA LEU A 212 -17.51 12.48 20.13
C LEU A 212 -17.42 13.97 20.48
N GLU A 213 -18.07 14.40 21.57
CA GLU A 213 -18.05 15.78 22.05
C GLU A 213 -16.61 16.23 22.39
N GLU A 214 -15.86 15.37 23.08
CA GLU A 214 -14.46 15.62 23.41
C GLU A 214 -13.60 15.67 22.16
N ALA A 215 -13.79 14.75 21.21
CA ALA A 215 -13.05 14.74 19.94
C ALA A 215 -13.26 16.05 19.16
N MET A 216 -14.50 16.51 19.03
CA MET A 216 -14.83 17.77 18.36
C MET A 216 -14.24 18.98 19.10
N LYS A 217 -14.29 18.99 20.44
CA LYS A 217 -13.68 20.05 21.25
C LYS A 217 -12.17 20.12 21.06
N LEU A 218 -11.46 19.00 21.15
CA LEU A 218 -10.01 18.94 20.94
C LEU A 218 -9.63 19.37 19.53
N ALA A 219 -10.40 18.95 18.53
CA ALA A 219 -10.18 19.34 17.15
C ALA A 219 -10.37 20.85 16.92
N GLU A 220 -11.42 21.45 17.52
CA GLU A 220 -11.66 22.88 17.43
C GLU A 220 -10.57 23.71 18.11
N GLU A 221 -10.17 23.33 19.32
CA GLU A 221 -9.08 23.98 20.04
C GLU A 221 -7.75 23.96 19.25
N ALA A 222 -7.42 22.83 18.64
CA ALA A 222 -6.22 22.67 17.81
C ALA A 222 -6.32 23.52 16.53
N ARG A 223 -7.49 23.50 15.86
CA ARG A 223 -7.78 24.31 14.67
C ARG A 223 -7.61 25.82 14.94
N GLU A 224 -8.22 26.32 16.01
CA GLU A 224 -8.13 27.73 16.38
C GLU A 224 -6.71 28.19 16.70
N LYS A 225 -5.91 27.33 17.34
CA LYS A 225 -4.49 27.58 17.62
C LYS A 225 -3.59 27.40 16.39
N GLY A 226 -4.10 26.76 15.34
CA GLY A 226 -3.31 26.36 14.17
C GLY A 226 -2.25 25.32 14.51
N GLU A 227 -2.55 24.43 15.45
CA GLU A 227 -1.70 23.31 15.88
C GLU A 227 -2.13 22.04 15.14
N ALA A 228 -1.16 21.21 14.74
CA ALA A 228 -1.42 19.89 14.20
C ALA A 228 -1.78 18.93 15.34
N LEU A 229 -2.86 18.15 15.16
CA LEU A 229 -3.29 17.17 16.16
C LEU A 229 -4.05 16.02 15.49
N SER A 230 -3.74 14.79 15.87
CA SER A 230 -4.50 13.61 15.46
C SER A 230 -5.21 12.94 16.63
N ILE A 231 -6.51 12.67 16.46
CA ILE A 231 -7.41 12.18 17.50
C ILE A 231 -8.04 10.87 17.04
N GLY A 232 -7.74 9.77 17.72
CA GLY A 232 -8.42 8.48 17.54
C GLY A 232 -9.75 8.50 18.30
N LEU A 233 -10.86 8.34 17.58
CA LEU A 233 -12.20 8.27 18.15
C LEU A 233 -12.73 6.85 18.06
N LEU A 234 -12.99 6.23 19.21
CA LEU A 234 -13.60 4.90 19.26
C LEU A 234 -15.07 4.97 18.84
N GLY A 235 -15.42 4.30 17.75
CA GLY A 235 -16.80 4.28 17.27
C GLY A 235 -16.94 3.72 15.85
N ASN A 236 -18.19 3.68 15.39
CA ASN A 236 -18.52 3.23 14.03
C ASN A 236 -18.67 4.45 13.11
N ALA A 237 -17.97 4.46 12.00
CA ALA A 237 -17.93 5.60 11.08
C ALA A 237 -19.30 5.94 10.49
N ALA A 238 -20.13 4.94 10.14
CA ALA A 238 -21.48 5.17 9.62
C ALA A 238 -22.36 5.96 10.60
N ALA A 239 -22.24 5.71 11.90
CA ALA A 239 -22.96 6.46 12.93
C ALA A 239 -22.32 7.83 13.19
N ILE A 240 -21.01 7.86 13.46
CA ILE A 240 -20.26 9.05 13.88
C ILE A 240 -20.31 10.15 12.82
N HIS A 241 -20.19 9.84 11.53
CA HIS A 241 -20.24 10.84 10.47
C HIS A 241 -21.60 11.58 10.45
N HIS A 242 -22.71 10.85 10.60
CA HIS A 242 -24.03 11.47 10.69
C HIS A 242 -24.25 12.28 11.98
N GLU A 243 -23.65 11.85 13.10
CA GLU A 243 -23.72 12.62 14.35
C GLU A 243 -22.96 13.94 14.23
N ILE A 244 -21.78 13.94 13.59
CA ILE A 244 -21.03 15.16 13.30
C ILE A 244 -21.83 16.10 12.39
N LEU A 245 -22.43 15.59 11.31
CA LEU A 245 -23.30 16.39 10.43
C LEU A 245 -24.44 17.04 11.21
N LYS A 246 -25.15 16.28 12.05
CA LYS A 246 -26.23 16.80 12.89
C LYS A 246 -25.79 17.85 13.90
N SER A 247 -24.56 17.75 14.41
CA SER A 247 -24.00 18.73 15.34
C SER A 247 -23.71 20.09 14.71
N GLY A 248 -23.56 20.14 13.38
CA GLY A 248 -23.12 21.31 12.64
C GLY A 248 -21.63 21.62 12.82
N PHE A 249 -20.84 20.69 13.39
CA PHE A 249 -19.40 20.85 13.50
C PHE A 249 -18.76 20.88 12.10
N LYS A 250 -17.95 21.90 11.85
CA LYS A 250 -17.34 22.09 10.54
C LYS A 250 -16.20 21.09 10.30
N ILE A 251 -16.35 20.27 9.30
CA ILE A 251 -15.29 19.41 8.73
C ILE A 251 -14.86 20.01 7.38
N ASP A 252 -13.55 20.14 7.17
CA ASP A 252 -13.00 20.70 5.94
C ASP A 252 -12.68 19.65 4.90
N ILE A 253 -12.24 18.46 5.34
CA ILE A 253 -11.83 17.36 4.47
C ILE A 253 -12.42 16.05 4.99
N VAL A 254 -12.96 15.20 4.10
CA VAL A 254 -13.48 13.86 4.44
C VAL A 254 -12.93 12.81 3.50
N THR A 255 -12.47 11.72 4.07
CA THR A 255 -12.07 10.52 3.33
C THR A 255 -12.32 9.26 4.17
N ASP A 256 -12.01 8.07 3.62
CA ASP A 256 -12.16 6.80 4.32
C ASP A 256 -11.09 5.80 3.93
N GLN A 257 -10.60 5.05 4.89
CA GLN A 257 -9.69 3.92 4.65
C GLN A 257 -10.01 2.71 5.54
N THR A 258 -11.28 2.48 5.82
CA THR A 258 -11.75 1.20 6.38
C THR A 258 -11.47 0.06 5.41
N SER A 259 -11.52 -1.19 5.88
CA SER A 259 -11.36 -2.35 4.99
C SER A 259 -12.66 -2.70 4.25
N ALA A 260 -13.29 -1.69 3.63
CA ALA A 260 -14.59 -1.79 2.95
C ALA A 260 -14.59 -2.75 1.75
N HIS A 261 -13.42 -3.07 1.19
CA HIS A 261 -13.25 -4.00 0.07
C HIS A 261 -13.68 -5.45 0.40
N ASP A 262 -13.79 -5.79 1.66
CA ASP A 262 -14.29 -7.09 2.14
C ASP A 262 -15.47 -6.87 3.10
N PRO A 263 -16.71 -6.89 2.58
CA PRO A 263 -17.91 -6.69 3.41
C PRO A 263 -18.09 -7.71 4.52
N LEU A 264 -17.50 -8.91 4.40
CA LEU A 264 -17.62 -9.97 5.41
C LEU A 264 -16.62 -9.81 6.56
N ASN A 265 -15.36 -9.49 6.25
CA ASN A 265 -14.29 -9.51 7.27
C ASN A 265 -13.71 -8.13 7.57
N GLY A 266 -13.97 -7.14 6.73
CA GLY A 266 -13.29 -5.86 6.75
C GLY A 266 -14.08 -4.70 7.36
N TYR A 267 -15.40 -4.73 7.31
CA TYR A 267 -16.26 -3.64 7.81
C TYR A 267 -17.23 -4.14 8.88
N VAL A 268 -17.31 -3.43 10.00
CA VAL A 268 -18.22 -3.79 11.12
C VAL A 268 -19.55 -3.09 10.93
N PRO A 269 -20.69 -3.80 10.90
CA PRO A 269 -22.01 -3.20 10.78
C PRO A 269 -22.31 -2.20 11.91
N GLU A 270 -23.02 -1.12 11.59
CA GLU A 270 -23.50 -0.16 12.59
C GLU A 270 -24.38 -0.82 13.63
N GLY A 271 -24.20 -0.42 14.89
CA GLY A 271 -24.99 -0.95 16.01
C GLY A 271 -24.50 -2.27 16.60
N TYR A 272 -23.41 -2.84 16.06
CA TYR A 272 -22.82 -4.08 16.57
C TYR A 272 -21.47 -3.82 17.25
N SER A 273 -21.26 -4.42 18.40
CA SER A 273 -19.92 -4.56 18.98
C SER A 273 -19.07 -5.54 18.17
N LEU A 274 -17.73 -5.50 18.34
CA LEU A 274 -16.82 -6.45 17.66
C LEU A 274 -17.18 -7.91 17.94
N GLU A 275 -17.59 -8.21 19.19
CA GLU A 275 -17.98 -9.57 19.61
C GLU A 275 -19.31 -10.01 18.98
N GLU A 276 -20.30 -9.12 18.92
CA GLU A 276 -21.59 -9.40 18.28
C GLU A 276 -21.42 -9.57 16.78
N ALA A 277 -20.63 -8.72 16.15
CA ALA A 277 -20.26 -8.80 14.74
C ALA A 277 -19.56 -10.13 14.44
N ALA A 278 -18.61 -10.57 15.27
CA ALA A 278 -17.94 -11.86 15.12
C ALA A 278 -18.92 -13.04 15.20
N ARG A 279 -19.84 -13.03 16.19
CA ARG A 279 -20.88 -14.06 16.32
C ARG A 279 -21.82 -14.11 15.12
N LEU A 280 -22.25 -12.95 14.64
CA LEU A 280 -23.12 -12.86 13.46
C LEU A 280 -22.42 -13.39 12.20
N ARG A 281 -21.15 -13.04 12.02
CA ARG A 281 -20.34 -13.52 10.89
C ARG A 281 -20.25 -15.05 10.83
N GLU A 282 -20.10 -15.69 11.98
CA GLU A 282 -20.04 -17.14 12.09
C GLU A 282 -21.41 -17.81 11.90
N SER A 283 -22.46 -17.22 12.46
CA SER A 283 -23.80 -17.79 12.44
C SER A 283 -24.59 -17.53 11.16
N ASP A 284 -24.44 -16.32 10.57
CA ASP A 284 -25.12 -15.90 9.35
C ASP A 284 -24.28 -14.89 8.56
N ALA A 285 -23.34 -15.41 7.76
CA ALA A 285 -22.46 -14.60 6.92
C ALA A 285 -23.22 -13.75 5.88
N ARG A 286 -24.40 -14.21 5.41
CA ARG A 286 -25.19 -13.46 4.42
C ARG A 286 -25.84 -12.23 5.05
N GLU A 287 -26.45 -12.40 6.22
CA GLU A 287 -27.02 -11.27 6.95
C GLU A 287 -25.93 -10.29 7.39
N TYR A 288 -24.75 -10.81 7.79
CA TYR A 288 -23.60 -9.93 8.08
C TYR A 288 -23.24 -9.05 6.90
N VAL A 289 -23.02 -9.63 5.71
CA VAL A 289 -22.66 -8.88 4.49
C VAL A 289 -23.74 -7.85 4.15
N LYS A 290 -25.00 -8.19 4.24
CA LYS A 290 -26.11 -7.25 4.01
C LYS A 290 -26.06 -6.05 4.97
N LEU A 291 -25.85 -6.28 6.25
CA LEU A 291 -25.80 -5.23 7.27
C LEU A 291 -24.53 -4.36 7.14
N SER A 292 -23.40 -4.97 6.82
CA SER A 292 -22.16 -4.22 6.59
C SER A 292 -22.24 -3.37 5.33
N SER A 293 -22.83 -3.88 4.24
CA SER A 293 -23.07 -3.13 3.00
C SER A 293 -24.00 -1.94 3.23
N ALA A 294 -25.11 -2.14 3.93
CA ALA A 294 -26.02 -1.05 4.30
C ALA A 294 -25.33 0.01 5.19
N SER A 295 -24.44 -0.40 6.09
CA SER A 295 -23.65 0.55 6.90
C SER A 295 -22.64 1.33 6.07
N MET A 296 -22.01 0.69 5.08
CA MET A 296 -21.12 1.37 4.12
C MET A 296 -21.88 2.34 3.22
N ALA A 297 -23.08 1.97 2.77
CA ALA A 297 -23.97 2.88 2.02
C ALA A 297 -24.27 4.14 2.84
N LYS A 298 -24.69 3.96 4.09
CA LYS A 298 -24.94 5.08 5.03
C LYS A 298 -23.69 5.93 5.27
N HIS A 299 -22.51 5.33 5.36
CA HIS A 299 -21.24 6.05 5.49
C HIS A 299 -20.97 6.93 4.25
N VAL A 300 -21.17 6.39 3.03
CA VAL A 300 -21.01 7.14 1.78
C VAL A 300 -22.04 8.26 1.66
N GLU A 301 -23.30 8.03 2.06
CA GLU A 301 -24.31 9.08 2.11
C GLU A 301 -23.86 10.27 2.98
N ALA A 302 -23.28 9.98 4.15
CA ALA A 302 -22.72 11.04 5.00
C ALA A 302 -21.54 11.77 4.33
N MET A 303 -20.66 11.06 3.62
CA MET A 303 -19.57 11.68 2.85
C MET A 303 -20.12 12.62 1.77
N LEU A 304 -21.18 12.23 1.06
CA LEU A 304 -21.87 13.06 0.06
C LEU A 304 -22.52 14.31 0.70
N GLU A 305 -23.12 14.18 1.89
CA GLU A 305 -23.68 15.33 2.61
C GLU A 305 -22.58 16.31 3.06
N PHE A 306 -21.40 15.82 3.49
CA PHE A 306 -20.24 16.66 3.76
C PHE A 306 -19.78 17.41 2.49
N GLN A 307 -19.73 16.74 1.33
CA GLN A 307 -19.39 17.39 0.06
C GLN A 307 -20.39 18.50 -0.27
N GLN A 308 -21.68 18.24 -0.14
CA GLN A 308 -22.73 19.25 -0.34
C GLN A 308 -22.63 20.42 0.63
N SER A 309 -22.11 20.18 1.83
CA SER A 309 -21.85 21.21 2.85
C SER A 309 -20.56 21.99 2.62
N GLY A 310 -19.80 21.65 1.57
CA GLY A 310 -18.59 22.38 1.16
C GLY A 310 -17.27 21.77 1.62
N SER A 311 -17.28 20.57 2.21
CA SER A 311 -16.06 19.82 2.50
C SER A 311 -15.41 19.29 1.21
N VAL A 312 -14.09 19.20 1.19
CA VAL A 312 -13.36 18.47 0.16
C VAL A 312 -13.46 16.97 0.47
N VAL A 313 -14.09 16.21 -0.42
CA VAL A 313 -14.32 14.78 -0.21
C VAL A 313 -13.63 13.95 -1.30
N PHE A 314 -12.95 12.88 -0.93
CA PHE A 314 -12.34 11.96 -1.86
C PHE A 314 -12.31 10.53 -1.31
N ASP A 315 -12.34 9.55 -2.21
CA ASP A 315 -12.15 8.14 -1.88
C ASP A 315 -10.66 7.79 -1.86
N TYR A 316 -10.19 7.20 -0.77
CA TYR A 316 -8.80 6.73 -0.67
C TYR A 316 -8.60 5.32 -1.28
N GLY A 317 -9.60 4.77 -1.94
CA GLY A 317 -9.46 3.57 -2.76
C GLY A 317 -9.62 2.26 -2.01
N ASN A 318 -10.64 2.15 -1.18
CA ASN A 318 -11.01 0.92 -0.48
C ASN A 318 -12.29 0.25 -1.03
N ASN A 319 -12.80 0.74 -2.15
CA ASN A 319 -14.01 0.25 -2.82
C ASN A 319 -15.34 0.55 -2.11
N ILE A 320 -15.35 1.43 -1.09
CA ILE A 320 -16.57 1.75 -0.34
C ILE A 320 -17.67 2.34 -1.24
N ARG A 321 -17.28 3.16 -2.26
CA ARG A 321 -18.23 3.73 -3.24
C ARG A 321 -18.94 2.65 -4.05
N GLN A 322 -18.23 1.61 -4.48
CA GLN A 322 -18.85 0.52 -5.24
C GLN A 322 -19.82 -0.27 -4.38
N VAL A 323 -19.46 -0.58 -3.13
CA VAL A 323 -20.36 -1.29 -2.22
C VAL A 323 -21.61 -0.46 -1.95
N ALA A 324 -21.47 0.84 -1.74
CA ALA A 324 -22.62 1.75 -1.55
C ALA A 324 -23.49 1.84 -2.82
N PHE A 325 -22.88 1.90 -4.01
CA PHE A 325 -23.60 1.90 -5.27
C PHE A 325 -24.43 0.61 -5.45
N ASP A 326 -23.83 -0.53 -5.18
CA ASP A 326 -24.50 -1.83 -5.27
C ASP A 326 -25.64 -1.95 -4.22
N ASP A 327 -25.57 -1.21 -3.11
CA ASP A 327 -26.60 -1.12 -2.06
C ASP A 327 -27.61 0.02 -2.29
N GLY A 328 -27.56 0.70 -3.44
CA GLY A 328 -28.59 1.65 -3.90
C GLY A 328 -28.26 3.13 -3.75
N VAL A 329 -27.01 3.51 -3.47
CA VAL A 329 -26.55 4.92 -3.49
C VAL A 329 -26.12 5.28 -4.90
N ASP A 330 -27.06 5.67 -5.77
CA ASP A 330 -26.84 5.90 -7.20
C ASP A 330 -25.74 6.93 -7.50
N ASN A 331 -25.51 7.88 -6.61
CA ASN A 331 -24.51 8.95 -6.72
C ASN A 331 -23.24 8.70 -5.90
N ALA A 332 -22.94 7.47 -5.50
CA ALA A 332 -21.78 7.12 -4.69
C ALA A 332 -20.43 7.56 -5.31
N PHE A 333 -20.37 7.74 -6.62
CA PHE A 333 -19.18 8.17 -7.36
C PHE A 333 -19.12 9.68 -7.65
N ASP A 334 -19.99 10.51 -7.05
CA ASP A 334 -20.00 11.96 -7.27
C ASP A 334 -18.78 12.67 -6.65
N PHE A 335 -18.07 12.03 -5.72
CA PHE A 335 -16.74 12.48 -5.30
C PHE A 335 -15.64 11.60 -5.91
N PRO A 336 -14.48 12.20 -6.28
CA PRO A 336 -13.43 11.48 -7.00
C PRO A 336 -12.63 10.53 -6.09
N GLY A 337 -11.94 9.57 -6.71
CA GLY A 337 -10.83 8.85 -6.08
C GLY A 337 -9.58 9.74 -5.95
N PHE A 338 -8.70 9.40 -5.00
CA PHE A 338 -7.49 10.19 -4.75
C PHE A 338 -6.49 10.19 -5.92
N VAL A 339 -6.47 9.13 -6.71
CA VAL A 339 -5.51 9.03 -7.84
C VAL A 339 -5.86 10.02 -8.95
N PRO A 340 -7.08 10.03 -9.53
CA PRO A 340 -7.42 11.04 -10.53
C PRO A 340 -7.36 12.47 -9.98
N ALA A 341 -7.67 12.66 -8.69
CA ALA A 341 -7.68 14.00 -8.08
C ALA A 341 -6.27 14.56 -7.82
N TYR A 342 -5.33 13.74 -7.34
CA TYR A 342 -4.06 14.23 -6.79
C TYR A 342 -2.81 13.53 -7.32
N ILE A 343 -2.87 12.27 -7.71
CA ILE A 343 -1.67 11.43 -7.97
C ILE A 343 -1.38 11.23 -9.46
N ARG A 344 -2.36 11.32 -10.33
CA ARG A 344 -2.22 11.06 -11.77
C ARG A 344 -1.04 11.79 -12.43
N PRO A 345 -0.78 13.08 -12.17
CA PRO A 345 0.37 13.77 -12.76
C PRO A 345 1.71 13.11 -12.40
N LEU A 346 1.86 12.64 -11.16
CA LEU A 346 3.08 11.94 -10.71
C LEU A 346 3.23 10.59 -11.42
N PHE A 347 2.15 9.86 -11.60
CA PHE A 347 2.15 8.59 -12.34
C PHE A 347 2.56 8.76 -13.80
N CYS A 348 2.22 9.89 -14.43
CA CYS A 348 2.66 10.22 -15.80
C CYS A 348 4.19 10.35 -15.92
N GLU A 349 4.89 10.71 -14.84
CA GLU A 349 6.34 10.78 -14.77
C GLU A 349 7.00 9.47 -14.29
N GLY A 350 6.20 8.40 -14.12
CA GLY A 350 6.67 7.16 -13.52
C GLY A 350 7.02 7.29 -12.04
N LYS A 351 6.63 8.40 -11.40
CA LYS A 351 6.82 8.61 -9.96
C LYS A 351 5.85 7.74 -9.17
N GLY A 352 6.37 7.13 -8.11
CA GLY A 352 5.60 6.30 -7.22
C GLY A 352 6.46 5.71 -6.11
N PRO A 353 5.89 4.83 -5.29
CA PRO A 353 6.46 4.40 -4.02
C PRO A 353 7.65 3.46 -4.18
N PHE A 354 8.84 4.02 -4.32
CA PHE A 354 10.11 3.30 -4.22
C PHE A 354 10.41 3.05 -2.73
N ARG A 355 10.50 1.79 -2.32
CA ARG A 355 10.77 1.41 -0.93
C ARG A 355 11.98 0.52 -0.82
N PHE A 356 12.69 0.64 0.31
CA PHE A 356 13.81 -0.21 0.62
C PHE A 356 13.87 -0.55 2.10
N ALA A 357 14.34 -1.77 2.40
CA ALA A 357 14.48 -2.31 3.75
C ALA A 357 15.91 -2.77 3.98
N ALA A 358 16.50 -2.38 5.12
CA ALA A 358 17.85 -2.74 5.52
C ALA A 358 17.87 -4.10 6.22
N LEU A 359 18.46 -5.11 5.58
CA LEU A 359 18.55 -6.47 6.14
C LEU A 359 19.53 -6.56 7.33
N SER A 360 20.35 -5.56 7.55
CA SER A 360 21.16 -5.43 8.76
C SER A 360 20.32 -5.31 10.03
N GLY A 361 19.12 -4.71 9.91
CA GLY A 361 18.33 -4.31 11.06
C GLY A 361 18.88 -3.09 11.80
N ASP A 362 19.90 -2.43 11.26
CA ASP A 362 20.48 -1.20 11.84
C ASP A 362 19.83 0.04 11.20
N PRO A 363 19.16 0.92 11.98
CA PRO A 363 18.61 2.18 11.49
C PRO A 363 19.64 3.10 10.81
N LYS A 364 20.93 3.00 11.17
CA LYS A 364 22.01 3.79 10.55
C LYS A 364 22.15 3.56 9.06
N ASP A 365 21.84 2.36 8.57
CA ASP A 365 21.87 2.06 7.14
C ASP A 365 20.81 2.87 6.38
N ILE A 366 19.67 3.16 7.01
CA ILE A 366 18.65 4.05 6.44
C ILE A 366 19.14 5.51 6.44
N GLU A 367 19.83 5.95 7.48
CA GLU A 367 20.41 7.31 7.53
C GLU A 367 21.47 7.51 6.42
N VAL A 368 22.29 6.47 6.16
CA VAL A 368 23.26 6.48 5.03
C VAL A 368 22.54 6.58 3.70
N ALA A 369 21.48 5.79 3.52
CA ALA A 369 20.67 5.83 2.30
C ALA A 369 19.96 7.18 2.09
N ASP A 370 19.38 7.76 3.17
CA ASP A 370 18.73 9.08 3.13
C ASP A 370 19.74 10.18 2.74
N ARG A 371 20.96 10.16 3.30
CA ARG A 371 22.03 11.09 2.92
C ARG A 371 22.41 10.94 1.44
N LYS A 372 22.56 9.71 0.97
CA LYS A 372 22.86 9.45 -0.45
C LYS A 372 21.75 9.95 -1.37
N MET A 373 20.51 9.81 -0.97
CA MET A 373 19.36 10.30 -1.73
C MET A 373 19.36 11.82 -1.85
N ARG A 374 19.72 12.55 -0.78
CA ARG A 374 19.90 14.01 -0.79
C ARG A 374 21.02 14.44 -1.76
N GLU A 375 22.14 13.69 -1.78
CA GLU A 375 23.26 13.95 -2.69
C GLU A 375 22.86 13.73 -4.16
N LEU A 376 22.05 12.73 -4.45
CA LEU A 376 21.61 12.40 -5.82
C LEU A 376 20.54 13.36 -6.34
N PHE A 377 19.68 13.89 -5.47
CA PHE A 377 18.51 14.70 -5.85
C PHE A 377 18.45 16.04 -5.09
N PRO A 378 19.52 16.87 -5.13
CA PRO A 378 19.62 18.08 -4.33
C PRO A 378 18.58 19.16 -4.68
N ASP A 379 18.05 19.13 -5.89
CA ASP A 379 17.08 20.13 -6.39
C ASP A 379 15.62 19.66 -6.19
N ASN A 380 15.39 18.47 -5.63
CA ASN A 380 14.05 17.96 -5.38
C ASN A 380 13.56 18.37 -3.97
N GLU A 381 13.11 19.62 -3.84
CA GLU A 381 12.67 20.20 -2.57
C GLU A 381 11.59 19.36 -1.85
N LYS A 382 10.65 18.78 -2.61
CA LYS A 382 9.58 17.91 -2.04
C LYS A 382 10.18 16.66 -1.40
N LEU A 383 11.12 16.02 -2.08
CA LEU A 383 11.83 14.84 -1.55
C LEU A 383 12.68 15.20 -0.33
N LEU A 384 13.40 16.32 -0.37
CA LEU A 384 14.23 16.77 0.76
C LEU A 384 13.37 17.04 2.00
N ARG A 385 12.25 17.77 1.84
CA ARG A 385 11.28 18.00 2.92
C ARG A 385 10.73 16.68 3.47
N TRP A 386 10.38 15.75 2.59
CA TRP A 386 9.91 14.43 3.01
C TRP A 386 10.94 13.70 3.86
N LEU A 387 12.22 13.66 3.42
CA LEU A 387 13.29 12.98 4.15
C LEU A 387 13.54 13.60 5.53
N ASP A 388 13.44 14.93 5.68
CA ASP A 388 13.55 15.61 6.97
C ASP A 388 12.45 15.14 7.93
N MET A 389 11.21 15.15 7.48
CA MET A 389 10.07 14.73 8.29
C MET A 389 10.08 13.23 8.58
N ALA A 390 10.47 12.41 7.60
CA ALA A 390 10.53 10.97 7.78
C ALA A 390 11.58 10.56 8.82
N GLN A 391 12.72 11.21 8.80
CA GLN A 391 13.79 10.97 9.78
C GLN A 391 13.36 11.34 11.21
N GLU A 392 12.59 12.42 11.37
CA GLU A 392 12.14 12.90 12.67
C GLU A 392 10.94 12.14 13.21
N LYS A 393 9.94 11.84 12.34
CA LYS A 393 8.59 11.46 12.77
C LYS A 393 8.25 9.99 12.56
N ILE A 394 8.95 9.26 11.66
CA ILE A 394 8.59 7.88 11.35
C ILE A 394 9.38 6.90 12.19
N ALA A 395 8.70 6.24 13.13
CA ALA A 395 9.24 5.11 13.86
C ALA A 395 9.30 3.87 12.98
N PHE A 396 10.41 3.14 13.00
CA PHE A 396 10.53 1.87 12.27
C PHE A 396 9.68 0.77 12.91
N GLN A 397 9.14 -0.10 12.07
CA GLN A 397 8.40 -1.30 12.44
C GLN A 397 9.10 -2.50 11.79
N GLY A 398 9.48 -3.51 12.57
CA GLY A 398 10.26 -4.65 12.07
C GLY A 398 11.64 -4.23 11.55
N LEU A 399 11.95 -4.55 10.29
CA LEU A 399 13.18 -4.11 9.64
C LEU A 399 13.13 -2.59 9.36
N PRO A 400 14.21 -1.84 9.65
CA PRO A 400 14.30 -0.44 9.28
C PRO A 400 14.11 -0.26 7.77
N SER A 401 13.23 0.64 7.39
CA SER A 401 12.82 0.81 6.01
C SER A 401 12.55 2.27 5.70
N ARG A 402 12.69 2.65 4.42
CA ARG A 402 12.33 3.97 3.93
C ARG A 402 11.53 3.83 2.65
N ILE A 403 10.61 4.76 2.46
CA ILE A 403 9.90 4.96 1.20
C ILE A 403 10.25 6.34 0.67
N ALA A 404 10.42 6.44 -0.65
CA ALA A 404 10.61 7.71 -1.34
C ALA A 404 9.88 7.66 -2.70
N TRP A 405 9.22 8.74 -3.08
CA TRP A 405 8.58 8.80 -4.39
C TRP A 405 9.60 9.25 -5.43
N LEU A 406 10.08 8.28 -6.20
CA LEU A 406 11.06 8.46 -7.27
C LEU A 406 10.44 8.08 -8.63
N GLY A 407 10.83 8.79 -9.66
CA GLY A 407 10.36 8.62 -11.03
C GLY A 407 11.26 7.77 -11.91
N TYR A 408 10.92 7.78 -13.21
CA TYR A 408 11.71 7.12 -14.25
C TYR A 408 13.14 7.69 -14.29
N GLY A 409 14.14 6.82 -14.28
CA GLY A 409 15.56 7.15 -14.20
C GLY A 409 16.07 7.44 -12.78
N GLU A 410 15.25 7.98 -11.88
CA GLU A 410 15.63 8.27 -10.50
C GLU A 410 15.76 6.98 -9.68
N ARG A 411 14.83 6.02 -9.87
CA ARG A 411 14.86 4.73 -9.16
C ARG A 411 16.12 3.93 -9.50
N ALA A 412 16.50 3.88 -10.78
CA ALA A 412 17.73 3.18 -11.19
C ALA A 412 18.97 3.83 -10.58
N ARG A 413 19.07 5.18 -10.60
CA ARG A 413 20.17 5.90 -9.95
C ARG A 413 20.28 5.61 -8.47
N MET A 414 19.15 5.61 -7.74
CA MET A 414 19.15 5.32 -6.31
C MET A 414 19.46 3.84 -6.03
N GLY A 415 18.90 2.91 -6.79
CA GLY A 415 19.16 1.48 -6.62
C GLY A 415 20.62 1.10 -6.87
N LEU A 416 21.24 1.68 -7.90
CA LEU A 416 22.67 1.51 -8.18
C LEU A 416 23.54 2.09 -7.06
N ALA A 417 23.17 3.26 -6.53
CA ALA A 417 23.87 3.87 -5.40
C ALA A 417 23.77 3.04 -4.13
N LEU A 418 22.59 2.47 -3.83
CA LEU A 418 22.43 1.53 -2.70
C LEU A 418 23.32 0.30 -2.87
N ASN A 419 23.40 -0.26 -4.08
CA ASN A 419 24.27 -1.40 -4.36
C ASN A 419 25.76 -1.06 -4.16
N GLU A 420 26.18 0.14 -4.57
CA GLU A 420 27.54 0.63 -4.34
C GLU A 420 27.84 0.83 -2.85
N LEU A 421 26.92 1.41 -2.07
CA LEU A 421 27.06 1.57 -0.62
C LEU A 421 27.19 0.22 0.11
N VAL A 422 26.47 -0.80 -0.35
CA VAL A 422 26.63 -2.17 0.17
C VAL A 422 28.00 -2.74 -0.22
N ALA A 423 28.43 -2.60 -1.47
CA ALA A 423 29.71 -3.08 -1.96
C ALA A 423 30.90 -2.47 -1.22
N ASN A 424 30.80 -1.19 -0.86
CA ASN A 424 31.84 -0.44 -0.14
C ASN A 424 31.78 -0.62 1.39
N GLY A 425 30.75 -1.30 1.91
CA GLY A 425 30.54 -1.52 3.35
C GLY A 425 30.07 -0.28 4.11
N GLU A 426 29.58 0.75 3.43
CA GLU A 426 28.95 1.91 4.06
C GLU A 426 27.54 1.59 4.56
N ILE A 427 26.84 0.69 3.88
CA ILE A 427 25.65 -0.03 4.35
C ILE A 427 26.10 -1.42 4.75
N SER A 428 25.73 -1.83 5.95
CA SER A 428 26.34 -2.97 6.63
C SER A 428 25.85 -4.34 6.17
N ALA A 429 24.72 -4.43 5.43
CA ALA A 429 24.17 -5.65 4.84
C ALA A 429 23.33 -5.32 3.59
N PRO A 430 22.96 -6.31 2.76
CA PRO A 430 22.12 -6.09 1.60
C PRO A 430 20.81 -5.35 1.89
N VAL A 431 20.32 -4.66 0.86
CA VAL A 431 19.09 -3.88 0.90
C VAL A 431 18.07 -4.50 -0.05
N VAL A 432 16.87 -4.74 0.45
CA VAL A 432 15.72 -5.15 -0.36
C VAL A 432 15.07 -3.91 -0.94
N ILE A 433 14.90 -3.87 -2.24
CA ILE A 433 14.24 -2.78 -2.97
C ILE A 433 12.97 -3.31 -3.61
N GLY A 434 11.87 -2.61 -3.40
CA GLY A 434 10.58 -2.92 -4.02
C GLY A 434 9.71 -1.69 -4.12
N ARG A 435 8.43 -1.92 -4.35
CA ARG A 435 7.45 -0.84 -4.41
C ARG A 435 6.06 -1.34 -4.02
N ASP A 436 5.12 -0.44 -3.88
CA ASP A 436 3.72 -0.82 -3.74
C ASP A 436 3.21 -1.45 -5.05
N HIS A 437 2.29 -2.39 -4.95
CA HIS A 437 1.62 -2.98 -6.12
C HIS A 437 0.73 -1.98 -6.86
N LEU A 438 0.41 -0.88 -6.22
CA LEU A 438 -0.41 0.22 -6.75
C LEU A 438 0.45 1.30 -7.42
N ASP A 439 1.59 0.93 -7.93
CA ASP A 439 2.50 1.82 -8.64
C ASP A 439 2.00 2.14 -10.06
N SER A 440 2.54 3.17 -10.65
CA SER A 440 2.07 3.83 -11.87
C SER A 440 1.88 2.91 -13.09
N GLY A 441 2.64 1.83 -13.21
CA GLY A 441 2.61 0.92 -14.37
C GLY A 441 2.24 -0.53 -14.07
N SER A 442 1.82 -0.84 -12.84
CA SER A 442 1.70 -2.24 -12.37
C SER A 442 0.28 -2.70 -12.07
N VAL A 443 -0.73 -1.86 -12.30
CA VAL A 443 -2.08 -2.10 -11.82
C VAL A 443 -3.14 -1.76 -12.86
N ALA A 444 -4.23 -2.50 -12.84
CA ALA A 444 -5.50 -2.14 -13.45
C ALA A 444 -6.57 -2.23 -12.37
N SER A 445 -7.09 -1.09 -11.95
CA SER A 445 -8.05 -0.94 -10.86
C SER A 445 -8.98 0.26 -11.16
N PRO A 446 -10.13 0.02 -11.84
CA PRO A 446 -11.02 1.07 -12.31
C PRO A 446 -11.58 1.99 -11.21
N ASN A 447 -11.72 1.46 -9.99
CA ASN A 447 -12.24 2.25 -8.86
C ASN A 447 -11.12 2.87 -8.00
N ARG A 448 -9.87 2.89 -8.47
CA ARG A 448 -8.72 3.39 -7.69
C ARG A 448 -7.60 3.95 -8.58
N GLU A 449 -6.55 3.18 -8.91
CA GLU A 449 -5.35 3.70 -9.58
C GLU A 449 -5.60 4.03 -11.05
N THR A 450 -6.49 3.32 -11.70
CA THR A 450 -6.82 3.54 -13.11
C THR A 450 -8.21 4.14 -13.31
N GLU A 451 -8.80 4.71 -12.26
CA GLU A 451 -10.05 5.46 -12.34
C GLU A 451 -9.91 6.63 -13.30
N SER A 452 -10.87 6.77 -14.21
CA SER A 452 -10.96 7.87 -15.16
C SER A 452 -9.69 8.06 -16.02
N MET A 453 -9.18 6.97 -16.59
CA MET A 453 -8.11 7.06 -17.60
C MET A 453 -8.59 7.86 -18.82
N LYS A 454 -7.73 8.73 -19.35
CA LYS A 454 -8.07 9.69 -20.42
C LYS A 454 -8.66 9.03 -21.66
N ASP A 455 -8.26 7.79 -21.95
CA ASP A 455 -8.71 7.00 -23.10
C ASP A 455 -9.80 5.96 -22.77
N GLY A 456 -10.23 5.86 -21.50
CA GLY A 456 -11.20 4.87 -21.03
C GLY A 456 -10.62 3.47 -20.81
N SER A 457 -9.30 3.32 -20.75
CA SER A 457 -8.63 2.02 -20.53
C SER A 457 -8.58 1.56 -19.07
N ASP A 458 -9.46 2.06 -18.22
CA ASP A 458 -9.47 1.85 -16.76
C ASP A 458 -9.38 0.35 -16.38
N ALA A 459 -10.09 -0.51 -17.09
CA ALA A 459 -10.20 -1.94 -16.79
C ALA A 459 -9.26 -2.84 -17.60
N VAL A 460 -8.33 -2.29 -18.38
CA VAL A 460 -7.42 -3.09 -19.21
C VAL A 460 -6.34 -3.75 -18.35
N GLY A 461 -6.49 -5.05 -18.10
CA GLY A 461 -5.60 -5.84 -17.24
C GLY A 461 -4.24 -6.17 -17.86
N ASP A 462 -4.07 -6.05 -19.18
CA ASP A 462 -2.81 -6.37 -19.90
C ASP A 462 -1.60 -5.65 -19.30
N TRP A 463 -1.77 -4.41 -18.86
CA TRP A 463 -0.70 -3.59 -18.29
C TRP A 463 -0.06 -4.23 -17.06
N ALA A 464 -0.85 -4.75 -16.13
CA ALA A 464 -0.35 -5.41 -14.94
C ALA A 464 0.40 -6.72 -15.29
N ILE A 465 -0.11 -7.47 -16.26
CA ILE A 465 0.55 -8.70 -16.73
C ILE A 465 1.87 -8.38 -17.44
N LEU A 466 1.87 -7.38 -18.35
CA LEU A 466 3.09 -6.93 -19.03
C LEU A 466 4.14 -6.42 -18.04
N ASN A 467 3.71 -5.74 -16.97
CA ASN A 467 4.62 -5.30 -15.90
C ASN A 467 5.31 -6.50 -15.23
N ALA A 468 4.57 -7.54 -14.85
CA ALA A 468 5.16 -8.75 -14.26
C ALA A 468 6.10 -9.46 -15.23
N LEU A 469 5.73 -9.58 -16.51
CA LEU A 469 6.53 -10.22 -17.54
C LEU A 469 7.84 -9.48 -17.80
N VAL A 470 7.81 -8.16 -17.94
CA VAL A 470 9.03 -7.38 -18.17
C VAL A 470 9.95 -7.39 -16.95
N ASN A 471 9.41 -7.31 -15.73
CA ASN A 471 10.21 -7.41 -14.51
C ASN A 471 10.85 -8.80 -14.33
N THR A 472 10.15 -9.87 -14.74
CA THR A 472 10.73 -11.23 -14.80
C THR A 472 11.88 -11.28 -15.80
N ALA A 473 11.70 -10.77 -17.02
CA ALA A 473 12.72 -10.73 -18.06
C ALA A 473 13.92 -9.84 -17.67
N ALA A 474 13.68 -8.76 -16.94
CA ALA A 474 14.73 -7.86 -16.44
C ALA A 474 15.55 -8.45 -15.28
N GLY A 475 15.07 -9.49 -14.63
CA GLY A 475 15.76 -10.19 -13.56
C GLY A 475 15.46 -9.68 -12.15
N GLY A 476 14.21 -9.33 -11.86
CA GLY A 476 13.77 -9.07 -10.48
C GLY A 476 14.03 -10.28 -9.57
N SER A 477 14.24 -10.07 -8.29
CA SER A 477 14.56 -11.17 -7.34
C SER A 477 13.34 -12.03 -7.03
N TRP A 478 12.15 -11.39 -6.85
CA TRP A 478 10.88 -12.09 -6.91
C TRP A 478 9.78 -11.20 -7.49
N ILE A 479 8.92 -11.82 -8.27
CA ILE A 479 7.86 -11.16 -9.03
C ILE A 479 6.53 -11.82 -8.71
N SER A 480 5.46 -11.04 -8.69
CA SER A 480 4.14 -11.54 -8.35
C SER A 480 3.03 -10.93 -9.21
N VAL A 481 1.97 -11.71 -9.41
CA VAL A 481 0.70 -11.26 -10.00
C VAL A 481 -0.42 -11.56 -9.01
N HIS A 482 -1.29 -10.59 -8.79
CA HIS A 482 -2.38 -10.70 -7.84
C HIS A 482 -3.70 -10.22 -8.44
N HIS A 483 -4.78 -10.68 -7.84
CA HIS A 483 -6.13 -10.24 -8.11
C HIS A 483 -6.78 -9.74 -6.82
N GLY A 484 -7.66 -8.76 -6.92
CA GLY A 484 -8.45 -8.24 -5.81
C GLY A 484 -7.82 -7.03 -5.12
N GLY A 485 -6.71 -7.20 -4.45
CA GLY A 485 -6.01 -6.11 -3.75
C GLY A 485 -6.88 -5.36 -2.74
N GLY A 486 -6.63 -4.07 -2.57
CA GLY A 486 -7.35 -3.20 -1.64
C GLY A 486 -8.75 -2.78 -2.06
N VAL A 487 -9.21 -3.18 -3.25
CA VAL A 487 -10.55 -2.91 -3.78
C VAL A 487 -11.44 -4.17 -3.85
N GLY A 488 -10.91 -5.31 -3.43
CA GLY A 488 -11.68 -6.56 -3.34
C GLY A 488 -11.64 -7.43 -4.60
N MET A 489 -12.18 -8.63 -4.44
CA MET A 489 -12.17 -9.67 -5.48
C MET A 489 -12.96 -9.22 -6.71
N GLY A 490 -12.35 -9.31 -7.89
CA GLY A 490 -12.95 -8.94 -9.16
C GLY A 490 -12.68 -7.51 -9.64
N TYR A 491 -12.10 -6.66 -8.77
CA TYR A 491 -11.98 -5.22 -9.05
C TYR A 491 -10.57 -4.74 -9.39
N SER A 492 -9.55 -5.59 -9.36
CA SER A 492 -8.21 -5.20 -9.77
C SER A 492 -7.33 -6.37 -10.17
N LEU A 493 -6.36 -6.09 -11.05
CA LEU A 493 -5.17 -6.91 -11.31
C LEU A 493 -3.94 -6.05 -11.03
N HIS A 494 -2.95 -6.62 -10.36
CA HIS A 494 -1.73 -5.88 -10.06
C HIS A 494 -0.51 -6.80 -9.95
N ALA A 495 0.67 -6.21 -10.18
CA ALA A 495 1.94 -6.90 -10.14
C ALA A 495 2.86 -6.34 -9.07
N GLY A 496 3.61 -7.22 -8.40
CA GLY A 496 4.67 -6.90 -7.46
C GLY A 496 6.05 -7.12 -8.08
N MET A 497 6.99 -6.29 -7.69
CA MET A 497 8.39 -6.38 -8.07
C MET A 497 9.27 -6.13 -6.86
N VAL A 498 10.27 -7.02 -6.68
CA VAL A 498 11.34 -6.85 -5.69
C VAL A 498 12.68 -7.22 -6.32
N VAL A 499 13.71 -6.45 -6.01
CA VAL A 499 15.09 -6.68 -6.43
C VAL A 499 16.03 -6.39 -5.26
N VAL A 500 17.10 -7.18 -5.13
CA VAL A 500 18.05 -7.09 -4.01
C VAL A 500 19.33 -6.39 -4.44
N ALA A 501 19.76 -5.41 -3.67
CA ALA A 501 21.06 -4.76 -3.77
C ALA A 501 22.02 -5.44 -2.76
N ASP A 502 22.85 -6.38 -3.24
CA ASP A 502 23.77 -7.16 -2.41
C ASP A 502 25.25 -6.78 -2.60
N GLY A 503 25.51 -5.72 -3.33
CA GLY A 503 26.85 -5.20 -3.61
C GLY A 503 27.57 -5.87 -4.80
N THR A 504 26.96 -6.85 -5.46
CA THR A 504 27.59 -7.58 -6.57
C THR A 504 27.36 -6.92 -7.93
N GLU A 505 28.21 -7.22 -8.91
CA GLU A 505 28.02 -6.80 -10.30
C GLU A 505 26.78 -7.45 -10.94
N ASN A 506 26.38 -8.64 -10.49
CA ASN A 506 25.12 -9.26 -10.91
C ASN A 506 23.93 -8.41 -10.45
N ALA A 507 23.88 -8.05 -9.17
CA ALA A 507 22.84 -7.19 -8.63
C ALA A 507 22.79 -5.85 -9.34
N LYS A 508 23.96 -5.21 -9.63
CA LYS A 508 24.04 -3.96 -10.37
C LYS A 508 23.32 -4.01 -11.72
N ARG A 509 23.62 -5.05 -12.54
CA ARG A 509 22.97 -5.19 -13.85
C ARG A 509 21.45 -5.40 -13.73
N ARG A 510 21.02 -6.18 -12.75
CA ARG A 510 19.59 -6.45 -12.50
C ARG A 510 18.85 -5.20 -12.02
N LEU A 511 19.43 -4.47 -11.07
CA LEU A 511 18.90 -3.21 -10.55
C LEU A 511 18.72 -2.18 -11.67
N GLU A 512 19.73 -2.01 -12.55
CA GLU A 512 19.64 -1.09 -13.68
C GLU A 512 18.45 -1.43 -14.60
N ARG A 513 18.30 -2.70 -15.00
CA ARG A 513 17.21 -3.13 -15.88
C ARG A 513 15.84 -3.02 -15.23
N VAL A 514 15.69 -3.59 -14.04
CA VAL A 514 14.41 -3.65 -13.33
C VAL A 514 13.92 -2.25 -12.94
N LEU A 515 14.80 -1.43 -12.35
CA LEU A 515 14.45 -0.08 -11.91
C LEU A 515 14.36 0.95 -13.04
N THR A 516 14.65 0.54 -14.27
CA THR A 516 14.36 1.29 -15.51
C THR A 516 13.01 0.85 -16.08
N SER A 517 12.84 -0.44 -16.34
CA SER A 517 11.63 -0.95 -17.01
C SER A 517 10.36 -0.83 -16.14
N ASP A 518 10.45 -1.06 -14.84
CA ASP A 518 9.30 -1.03 -13.96
C ASP A 518 8.62 0.37 -13.89
N PRO A 519 9.30 1.46 -13.53
CA PRO A 519 8.70 2.79 -13.61
C PRO A 519 8.44 3.25 -15.05
N GLY A 520 9.20 2.74 -16.03
CA GLY A 520 8.96 2.97 -17.44
C GLY A 520 7.59 2.52 -17.92
N MET A 521 7.07 1.42 -17.35
CA MET A 521 5.71 0.96 -17.63
C MET A 521 4.64 1.99 -17.23
N GLY A 522 4.87 2.78 -16.19
CA GLY A 522 3.99 3.88 -15.79
C GLY A 522 3.98 5.00 -16.84
N VAL A 523 5.15 5.42 -17.31
CA VAL A 523 5.26 6.42 -18.37
C VAL A 523 4.60 5.92 -19.65
N VAL A 524 4.91 4.71 -20.08
CA VAL A 524 4.36 4.09 -21.32
C VAL A 524 2.84 4.02 -21.27
N ARG A 525 2.26 3.48 -20.20
CA ARG A 525 0.82 3.35 -20.05
C ARG A 525 0.08 4.68 -20.13
N HIS A 526 0.62 5.71 -19.46
CA HIS A 526 -0.01 7.03 -19.43
C HIS A 526 0.22 7.79 -20.76
N ALA A 527 1.37 7.59 -21.42
CA ALA A 527 1.60 8.13 -22.75
C ALA A 527 0.68 7.49 -23.80
N ASP A 528 0.46 6.18 -23.73
CA ASP A 528 -0.49 5.45 -24.59
C ASP A 528 -1.92 5.94 -24.40
N ALA A 529 -2.32 6.24 -23.17
CA ALA A 529 -3.61 6.84 -22.85
C ALA A 529 -3.73 8.32 -23.25
N GLY A 530 -2.68 8.95 -23.77
CA GLY A 530 -2.69 10.31 -24.32
C GLY A 530 -2.49 11.42 -23.28
N TYR A 531 -1.88 11.13 -22.13
CA TYR A 531 -1.49 12.17 -21.18
C TYR A 531 -0.25 12.93 -21.65
N ASP A 532 -0.38 14.24 -21.84
CA ASP A 532 0.70 15.09 -22.38
C ASP A 532 1.96 15.04 -21.52
N THR A 533 1.83 15.11 -20.19
CA THR A 533 2.96 14.99 -19.25
C THR A 533 3.72 13.67 -19.43
N ALA A 534 3.04 12.56 -19.68
CA ALA A 534 3.68 11.27 -19.89
C ALA A 534 4.40 11.21 -21.26
N ILE A 535 3.81 11.82 -22.30
CA ILE A 535 4.40 11.95 -23.63
C ILE A 535 5.66 12.80 -23.57
N GLU A 536 5.64 13.93 -22.88
CA GLU A 536 6.79 14.80 -22.66
C GLU A 536 7.88 14.07 -21.86
N THR A 537 7.53 13.43 -20.77
CA THR A 537 8.46 12.61 -19.96
C THR A 537 9.12 11.52 -20.82
N ALA A 538 8.34 10.82 -21.64
CA ALA A 538 8.87 9.78 -22.53
C ALA A 538 9.92 10.36 -23.52
N LYS A 539 9.64 11.51 -24.11
CA LYS A 539 10.57 12.19 -25.03
C LYS A 539 11.83 12.67 -24.31
N GLU A 540 11.69 13.39 -23.22
CA GLU A 540 12.80 13.93 -22.43
C GLU A 540 13.73 12.85 -21.88
N LYS A 541 13.17 11.73 -21.44
CA LYS A 541 13.90 10.62 -20.84
C LYS A 541 14.31 9.55 -21.85
N GLY A 542 13.96 9.70 -23.12
CA GLY A 542 14.31 8.74 -24.18
C GLY A 542 13.64 7.39 -24.06
N VAL A 543 12.40 7.34 -23.56
CA VAL A 543 11.60 6.10 -23.51
C VAL A 543 11.16 5.76 -24.92
N ASN A 544 11.56 4.58 -25.42
CA ASN A 544 11.19 4.14 -26.76
C ASN A 544 9.75 3.63 -26.79
N ILE A 545 8.85 4.44 -27.33
CA ILE A 545 7.44 4.09 -27.57
C ILE A 545 7.20 4.09 -29.08
N PRO A 546 7.14 2.91 -29.74
CA PRO A 546 7.13 2.82 -31.21
C PRO A 546 5.97 3.55 -31.90
N MET A 547 4.82 3.67 -31.21
CA MET A 547 3.63 4.35 -31.76
C MET A 547 3.58 5.85 -31.42
N LEU A 548 4.48 6.35 -30.60
CA LEU A 548 4.57 7.77 -30.32
C LEU A 548 5.21 8.47 -31.53
N LYS A 549 4.39 9.15 -32.33
CA LYS A 549 4.91 9.88 -33.50
C LYS A 549 5.84 10.98 -33.03
N GLU A 550 7.06 10.98 -33.54
CA GLU A 550 7.85 12.20 -33.56
C GLU A 550 7.05 13.26 -34.34
N ASN A 551 6.57 14.28 -33.65
CA ASN A 551 6.09 15.46 -34.36
C ASN A 551 7.32 16.07 -35.09
N GLY A 552 7.37 15.82 -36.41
CA GLY A 552 8.41 16.33 -37.28
C GLY A 552 8.47 17.87 -37.37
#